data_720c61c14b2a76c691a2676f3c8a00a3
#
_entry.id   720c61c14b2a76c691a2676f3c8a00a3
#
_cell.length_a   1.000
_cell.length_b   1.000
_cell.length_c   1.000
_cell.angle_alpha   90.00
_cell.angle_beta   90.00
_cell.angle_gamma   90.00
#
_symmetry.space_group_name_H-M   'P 1'
#
loop_
_entity.id
_entity.type
_entity.pdbx_description
1 polymer ?
#
loop_
_entity_poly.entity_id
_entity_poly.type
_entity_poly.pdbx_seq_one_letter_code
_entity_poly.pdbx_strand_id
1 'polypeptide(L)'
;MKKKIIIFLNYFKILVDIFFSIILVPIALILKIYRKIGSHKLIFSKKILDVIGIFPLNDHYYEPLFNSKHIKHSLQNDRYLPGINLNKEDQLKNLSKLDKYNELIELNLNQQSPNYNFDIKNDFFGQADAEIYFQLIRYLKPKNILEIGSGHSTLIALEAIKRNKEVDGIETSMTCIEPYENDWLDKVNVNILRETIENTNFKNYLNLKKN
;
A
#
# COMPACT_ATOMS: atom_id res chain seq x y z
N MET A 1 -51.58 -24.34 5.69
CA MET A 1 -51.18 -24.12 4.29
C MET A 1 -49.95 -23.20 4.16
N LYS A 2 -49.96 -22.01 4.72
CA LYS A 2 -48.81 -21.05 4.65
C LYS A 2 -47.45 -21.65 5.11
N LYS A 3 -47.40 -22.41 6.19
CA LYS A 3 -46.16 -23.02 6.74
C LYS A 3 -45.49 -24.04 5.78
N LYS A 4 -46.28 -24.83 5.03
CA LYS A 4 -45.79 -25.78 4.05
C LYS A 4 -45.22 -25.08 2.80
N ILE A 5 -45.81 -23.95 2.41
CA ILE A 5 -45.32 -23.14 1.30
C ILE A 5 -43.96 -22.49 1.64
N ILE A 6 -43.81 -21.99 2.85
CA ILE A 6 -42.53 -21.39 3.30
C ILE A 6 -41.41 -22.45 3.34
N ILE A 7 -41.70 -23.66 3.82
CA ILE A 7 -40.76 -24.77 3.83
C ILE A 7 -40.36 -25.16 2.41
N PHE A 8 -41.33 -25.28 1.49
CA PHE A 8 -41.05 -25.58 0.09
C PHE A 8 -40.20 -24.49 -0.58
N LEU A 9 -40.50 -23.22 -0.33
CA LEU A 9 -39.70 -22.10 -0.87
C LEU A 9 -38.27 -22.10 -0.33
N ASN A 10 -38.06 -22.49 0.92
CA ASN A 10 -36.70 -22.59 1.48
C ASN A 10 -35.90 -23.74 0.85
N TYR A 11 -36.52 -24.92 0.64
CA TYR A 11 -35.84 -26.01 -0.08
C TYR A 11 -35.52 -25.64 -1.53
N PHE A 12 -36.44 -24.92 -2.21
CA PHE A 12 -36.21 -24.44 -3.56
C PHE A 12 -35.04 -23.46 -3.63
N LYS A 13 -34.94 -22.53 -2.68
CA LYS A 13 -33.78 -21.62 -2.57
C LYS A 13 -32.46 -22.38 -2.40
N ILE A 14 -32.44 -23.40 -1.56
CA ILE A 14 -31.23 -24.21 -1.35
C ILE A 14 -30.81 -24.94 -2.63
N LEU A 15 -31.76 -25.52 -3.37
CA LEU A 15 -31.47 -26.16 -4.65
C LEU A 15 -30.93 -25.18 -5.70
N VAL A 16 -31.50 -23.99 -5.77
CA VAL A 16 -31.02 -22.92 -6.64
C VAL A 16 -29.62 -22.48 -6.24
N ASP A 17 -29.34 -22.34 -4.96
CA ASP A 17 -28.01 -21.96 -4.44
C ASP A 17 -26.97 -23.01 -4.78
N ILE A 18 -27.26 -24.29 -4.57
CA ILE A 18 -26.37 -25.40 -4.95
C ILE A 18 -26.08 -25.37 -6.45
N PHE A 19 -27.09 -25.16 -7.29
CA PHE A 19 -26.93 -25.05 -8.73
C PHE A 19 -26.02 -23.89 -9.13
N PHE A 20 -26.26 -22.71 -8.57
CA PHE A 20 -25.39 -21.56 -8.80
C PHE A 20 -23.99 -21.79 -8.28
N SER A 21 -23.81 -22.42 -7.11
CA SER A 21 -22.50 -22.74 -6.57
C SER A 21 -21.65 -23.58 -7.50
N ILE A 22 -22.25 -24.60 -8.15
CA ILE A 22 -21.55 -25.45 -9.12
C ILE A 22 -21.08 -24.65 -10.33
N ILE A 23 -21.92 -23.73 -10.84
CA ILE A 23 -21.58 -22.87 -11.99
C ILE A 23 -20.53 -21.82 -11.60
N LEU A 24 -20.62 -21.28 -10.40
CA LEU A 24 -19.71 -20.22 -9.94
C LEU A 24 -18.27 -20.69 -9.77
N VAL A 25 -18.02 -21.97 -9.46
CA VAL A 25 -16.66 -22.51 -9.32
C VAL A 25 -15.81 -22.28 -10.58
N PRO A 26 -16.18 -22.73 -11.77
CA PRO A 26 -15.39 -22.49 -12.98
C PRO A 26 -15.30 -21.00 -13.33
N ILE A 27 -16.36 -20.23 -13.11
CA ILE A 27 -16.35 -18.77 -13.34
C ILE A 27 -15.35 -18.09 -12.42
N ALA A 28 -15.36 -18.43 -11.13
CA ALA A 28 -14.41 -17.86 -10.14
C ALA A 28 -12.96 -18.22 -10.48
N LEU A 29 -12.70 -19.45 -10.96
CA LEU A 29 -11.36 -19.84 -11.41
C LEU A 29 -10.90 -19.02 -12.63
N ILE A 30 -11.78 -18.79 -13.59
CA ILE A 30 -11.49 -17.94 -14.76
C ILE A 30 -11.20 -16.50 -14.30
N LEU A 31 -12.01 -15.94 -13.39
CA LEU A 31 -11.79 -14.60 -12.84
C LEU A 31 -10.48 -14.52 -12.05
N LYS A 32 -10.10 -15.57 -11.32
CA LYS A 32 -8.81 -15.64 -10.62
C LYS A 32 -7.64 -15.62 -11.60
N ILE A 33 -7.74 -16.35 -12.71
CA ILE A 33 -6.73 -16.33 -13.79
C ILE A 33 -6.67 -14.95 -14.44
N TYR A 34 -7.83 -14.34 -14.75
CA TYR A 34 -7.92 -12.97 -15.26
C TYR A 34 -7.18 -11.98 -14.36
N ARG A 35 -7.36 -12.07 -13.04
CA ARG A 35 -6.67 -11.22 -12.07
C ARG A 35 -5.17 -11.51 -12.03
N LYS A 36 -4.75 -12.78 -12.09
CA LYS A 36 -3.33 -13.15 -12.10
C LYS A 36 -2.59 -12.61 -13.34
N ILE A 37 -3.23 -12.58 -14.51
CA ILE A 37 -2.67 -11.99 -15.75
C ILE A 37 -2.56 -10.46 -15.63
N GLY A 38 -3.47 -9.85 -14.90
CA GLY A 38 -3.59 -8.40 -14.73
C GLY A 38 -4.66 -7.79 -15.65
N SER A 39 -5.61 -7.10 -15.04
CA SER A 39 -6.74 -6.48 -15.74
C SER A 39 -6.32 -5.44 -16.78
N HIS A 40 -5.17 -4.77 -16.58
CA HIS A 40 -4.61 -3.80 -17.53
C HIS A 40 -4.09 -4.44 -18.82
N LYS A 41 -3.73 -5.74 -18.81
CA LYS A 41 -3.27 -6.49 -19.99
C LYS A 41 -4.42 -7.07 -20.80
N LEU A 42 -5.60 -7.26 -20.21
CA LEU A 42 -6.77 -7.90 -20.82
C LEU A 42 -7.86 -6.86 -21.10
N ILE A 43 -7.58 -5.92 -21.99
CA ILE A 43 -8.39 -4.72 -22.27
C ILE A 43 -9.83 -5.08 -22.65
N PHE A 44 -10.04 -6.07 -23.53
CA PHE A 44 -11.38 -6.47 -23.96
C PHE A 44 -12.19 -7.13 -22.83
N SER A 45 -11.57 -8.04 -22.08
CA SER A 45 -12.22 -8.68 -20.93
C SER A 45 -12.56 -7.66 -19.86
N LYS A 46 -11.66 -6.72 -19.59
CA LYS A 46 -11.91 -5.60 -18.66
C LYS A 46 -13.14 -4.80 -19.10
N LYS A 47 -13.22 -4.41 -20.39
CA LYS A 47 -14.35 -3.64 -20.92
C LYS A 47 -15.68 -4.37 -20.79
N ILE A 48 -15.70 -5.69 -21.02
CA ILE A 48 -16.90 -6.53 -20.83
C ILE A 48 -17.33 -6.52 -19.37
N LEU A 49 -16.41 -6.76 -18.45
CA LEU A 49 -16.69 -6.76 -17.01
C LEU A 49 -17.16 -5.39 -16.51
N ASP A 50 -16.58 -4.30 -17.00
CA ASP A 50 -16.98 -2.93 -16.70
C ASP A 50 -18.44 -2.65 -17.16
N VAL A 51 -18.81 -3.14 -18.36
CA VAL A 51 -20.18 -2.98 -18.90
C VAL A 51 -21.20 -3.76 -18.08
N ILE A 52 -20.84 -5.01 -17.68
CA ILE A 52 -21.69 -5.85 -16.85
C ILE A 52 -21.76 -5.33 -15.40
N GLY A 53 -20.75 -4.60 -14.96
CA GLY A 53 -20.65 -4.09 -13.59
C GLY A 53 -20.08 -5.10 -12.60
N ILE A 54 -19.27 -6.05 -13.06
CA ILE A 54 -18.61 -7.05 -12.22
C ILE A 54 -17.14 -6.69 -12.09
N PHE A 55 -16.67 -6.55 -10.84
CA PHE A 55 -15.28 -6.25 -10.53
C PHE A 55 -14.69 -7.40 -9.71
N PRO A 56 -13.96 -8.35 -10.35
CA PRO A 56 -13.29 -9.41 -9.61
C PRO A 56 -12.14 -8.81 -8.79
N LEU A 57 -12.25 -8.90 -7.47
CA LEU A 57 -11.21 -8.52 -6.51
C LEU A 57 -10.47 -9.76 -6.05
N ASN A 58 -9.16 -9.65 -5.86
CA ASN A 58 -8.44 -10.64 -5.07
C ASN A 58 -8.73 -10.41 -3.58
N ASP A 59 -8.60 -11.46 -2.80
CA ASP A 59 -8.50 -11.34 -1.35
C ASP A 59 -7.12 -10.73 -1.01
N HIS A 60 -7.02 -9.43 -1.22
CA HIS A 60 -5.79 -8.68 -1.06
C HIS A 60 -6.10 -7.20 -0.82
N TYR A 61 -5.46 -6.60 0.17
CA TYR A 61 -5.74 -5.23 0.62
C TYR A 61 -5.34 -4.12 -0.38
N TYR A 62 -4.52 -4.41 -1.39
CA TYR A 62 -4.05 -3.42 -2.36
C TYR A 62 -5.03 -3.10 -3.50
N GLU A 63 -6.20 -3.73 -3.54
CA GLU A 63 -7.08 -3.59 -4.71
C GLU A 63 -8.48 -3.05 -4.40
N PRO A 64 -8.63 -1.82 -3.90
CA PRO A 64 -9.94 -1.18 -3.85
C PRO A 64 -10.36 -0.82 -5.28
N LEU A 65 -11.29 -1.57 -5.84
CA LEU A 65 -11.89 -1.23 -7.14
C LEU A 65 -13.22 -0.49 -6.92
N PHE A 66 -13.39 0.59 -7.65
CA PHE A 66 -14.66 1.32 -7.70
C PHE A 66 -15.13 1.48 -9.15
N ASN A 67 -16.43 1.59 -9.36
CA ASN A 67 -16.98 1.82 -10.67
C ASN A 67 -16.87 3.30 -11.04
N SER A 68 -16.00 3.63 -11.99
CA SER A 68 -15.78 5.00 -12.46
C SER A 68 -17.04 5.67 -13.02
N LYS A 69 -18.04 4.89 -13.45
CA LYS A 69 -19.36 5.43 -13.89
C LYS A 69 -20.12 6.20 -12.80
N HIS A 70 -19.80 5.94 -11.52
CA HIS A 70 -20.41 6.64 -10.39
C HIS A 70 -19.71 7.94 -10.01
N ILE A 71 -18.57 8.25 -10.64
CA ILE A 71 -17.87 9.51 -10.42
C ILE A 71 -18.62 10.62 -11.14
N LYS A 72 -19.25 11.51 -10.35
CA LYS A 72 -20.09 12.59 -10.88
C LYS A 72 -19.31 13.85 -11.26
N HIS A 73 -18.10 14.02 -10.72
CA HIS A 73 -17.28 15.20 -10.92
C HIS A 73 -15.94 14.81 -11.53
N SER A 74 -15.34 15.72 -12.31
CA SER A 74 -13.99 15.54 -12.82
C SER A 74 -13.00 15.35 -11.65
N LEU A 75 -12.09 14.38 -11.79
CA LEU A 75 -11.02 14.17 -10.81
C LEU A 75 -10.00 15.33 -10.80
N GLN A 76 -10.04 16.17 -11.82
CA GLN A 76 -9.14 17.35 -11.94
C GLN A 76 -9.71 18.59 -11.25
N ASN A 77 -10.99 18.58 -10.86
CA ASN A 77 -11.58 19.71 -10.16
C ASN A 77 -11.17 19.73 -8.70
N ASP A 78 -10.93 20.92 -8.17
CA ASP A 78 -10.75 21.11 -6.74
C ASP A 78 -11.93 20.57 -5.95
N ARG A 79 -11.63 19.86 -4.88
CA ARG A 79 -12.65 19.28 -4.01
C ARG A 79 -12.82 20.12 -2.76
N TYR A 80 -14.07 20.34 -2.41
CA TYR A 80 -14.40 20.81 -1.07
C TYR A 80 -14.17 19.65 -0.08
N LEU A 81 -13.27 19.85 0.87
CA LEU A 81 -12.87 18.85 1.87
C LEU A 81 -13.27 19.34 3.27
N PRO A 82 -14.56 19.20 3.65
CA PRO A 82 -15.03 19.70 4.95
C PRO A 82 -14.31 18.98 6.10
N GLY A 83 -13.84 19.75 7.06
CA GLY A 83 -13.13 19.22 8.23
C GLY A 83 -11.65 18.87 7.99
N ILE A 84 -11.13 19.03 6.76
CA ILE A 84 -9.71 18.82 6.44
C ILE A 84 -9.05 20.18 6.21
N ASN A 85 -8.12 20.54 7.07
CA ASN A 85 -7.22 21.66 6.83
C ASN A 85 -5.96 21.15 6.13
N LEU A 86 -5.79 21.53 4.87
CA LEU A 86 -4.60 21.16 4.10
C LEU A 86 -3.32 21.88 4.57
N ASN A 87 -3.45 22.97 5.33
CA ASN A 87 -2.33 23.72 5.91
C ASN A 87 -1.20 24.01 4.88
N LYS A 88 -1.58 24.46 3.68
CA LYS A 88 -0.69 24.59 2.51
C LYS A 88 0.53 25.47 2.78
N GLU A 89 0.35 26.56 3.53
CA GLU A 89 1.45 27.50 3.84
C GLU A 89 2.53 26.84 4.70
N ASP A 90 2.14 26.10 5.73
CA ASP A 90 3.11 25.38 6.57
C ASP A 90 3.77 24.22 5.83
N GLN A 91 3.03 23.55 4.93
CA GLN A 91 3.62 22.52 4.06
C GLN A 91 4.73 23.13 3.18
N LEU A 92 4.47 24.24 2.50
CA LEU A 92 5.47 24.94 1.69
C LEU A 92 6.66 25.44 2.51
N LYS A 93 6.41 25.98 3.71
CA LYS A 93 7.46 26.38 4.64
C LYS A 93 8.32 25.20 5.10
N ASN A 94 7.72 24.06 5.34
CA ASN A 94 8.47 22.85 5.70
C ASN A 94 9.27 22.32 4.50
N LEU A 95 8.71 22.34 3.30
CA LEU A 95 9.42 21.95 2.09
C LEU A 95 10.73 22.74 1.93
N SER A 96 10.71 24.06 2.13
CA SER A 96 11.92 24.89 2.05
C SER A 96 13.00 24.53 3.10
N LYS A 97 12.63 23.93 4.23
CA LYS A 97 13.59 23.41 5.22
C LYS A 97 14.21 22.08 4.79
N LEU A 98 13.50 21.30 3.99
CA LEU A 98 13.95 19.99 3.54
C LEU A 98 14.93 20.10 2.37
N ASP A 99 14.88 21.18 1.60
CA ASP A 99 15.69 21.39 0.39
C ASP A 99 17.20 21.22 0.61
N LYS A 100 17.70 21.60 1.78
CA LYS A 100 19.11 21.40 2.17
C LYS A 100 19.55 19.94 2.33
N TYR A 101 18.62 19.01 2.33
CA TYR A 101 18.85 17.57 2.39
C TYR A 101 18.58 16.88 1.04
N ASN A 102 18.70 17.60 -0.05
CA ASN A 102 18.47 17.12 -1.40
C ASN A 102 19.63 16.26 -1.94
N GLU A 103 20.21 15.44 -1.07
CA GLU A 103 21.36 14.58 -1.37
C GLU A 103 20.98 13.36 -2.22
N LEU A 104 19.68 13.06 -2.33
CA LEU A 104 19.19 11.90 -3.06
C LEU A 104 19.57 11.94 -4.54
N ILE A 105 19.65 13.14 -5.12
CA ILE A 105 20.07 13.35 -6.52
C ILE A 105 21.52 12.92 -6.74
N GLU A 106 22.37 13.08 -5.71
CA GLU A 106 23.78 12.72 -5.74
C GLU A 106 24.03 11.22 -5.49
N LEU A 107 23.08 10.57 -4.81
CA LEU A 107 23.13 9.14 -4.60
C LEU A 107 22.82 8.45 -5.93
N ASN A 108 23.81 7.72 -6.48
CA ASN A 108 23.66 6.94 -7.71
C ASN A 108 22.77 5.71 -7.46
N LEU A 109 21.47 5.97 -7.20
CA LEU A 109 20.46 4.96 -6.84
C LEU A 109 20.12 4.00 -8.00
N ASN A 110 20.71 4.25 -9.20
CA ASN A 110 20.55 3.40 -10.39
C ASN A 110 21.54 2.23 -10.45
N GLN A 111 22.40 2.05 -9.45
CA GLN A 111 23.28 0.89 -9.44
C GLN A 111 22.48 -0.33 -8.98
N GLN A 112 22.30 -1.27 -9.88
CA GLN A 112 21.86 -2.62 -9.58
C GLN A 112 22.90 -3.26 -8.64
N SER A 113 22.80 -2.95 -7.37
CA SER A 113 23.59 -3.64 -6.35
C SER A 113 22.83 -4.91 -5.95
N PRO A 114 23.52 -6.03 -5.76
CA PRO A 114 22.90 -7.25 -5.25
C PRO A 114 22.31 -7.10 -3.83
N ASN A 115 22.46 -5.95 -3.21
CA ASN A 115 22.13 -5.67 -1.83
C ASN A 115 20.84 -4.82 -1.67
N TYR A 116 19.73 -5.20 -2.28
CA TYR A 116 18.40 -4.59 -2.02
C TYR A 116 18.44 -3.05 -1.82
N ASN A 117 19.01 -2.33 -2.77
CA ASN A 117 19.04 -0.87 -2.74
C ASN A 117 17.74 -0.31 -3.34
N PHE A 118 17.39 0.90 -2.91
CA PHE A 118 16.26 1.61 -3.50
C PHE A 118 16.55 1.93 -4.98
N ASP A 119 15.59 1.60 -5.84
CA ASP A 119 15.59 2.02 -7.25
C ASP A 119 14.55 3.15 -7.42
N ILE A 120 15.00 4.32 -7.85
CA ILE A 120 14.11 5.48 -8.06
C ILE A 120 13.12 5.26 -9.22
N LYS A 121 13.39 4.32 -10.10
CA LYS A 121 12.52 3.97 -11.25
C LYS A 121 11.49 2.88 -10.93
N ASN A 122 11.30 2.58 -9.64
CA ASN A 122 10.28 1.62 -9.23
C ASN A 122 8.86 2.17 -9.46
N ASP A 123 7.90 1.26 -9.67
CA ASP A 123 6.48 1.61 -9.94
C ASP A 123 5.63 1.77 -8.65
N PHE A 124 6.21 1.59 -7.46
CA PHE A 124 5.47 1.51 -6.19
C PHE A 124 5.62 2.73 -5.29
N PHE A 125 6.83 3.29 -5.25
CA PHE A 125 7.13 4.46 -4.41
C PHE A 125 7.87 5.50 -5.26
N GLY A 126 7.11 6.43 -5.82
CA GLY A 126 7.53 7.35 -6.86
C GLY A 126 8.63 8.32 -6.42
N GLN A 127 9.23 8.99 -7.40
CA GLN A 127 10.38 9.88 -7.19
C GLN A 127 10.09 10.97 -6.14
N ALA A 128 8.99 11.71 -6.26
CA ALA A 128 8.65 12.79 -5.34
C ALA A 128 8.41 12.27 -3.90
N ASP A 129 7.74 11.12 -3.76
CA ASP A 129 7.49 10.50 -2.46
C ASP A 129 8.80 10.07 -1.81
N ALA A 130 9.69 9.45 -2.59
CA ALA A 130 11.00 9.01 -2.13
C ALA A 130 11.89 10.19 -1.69
N GLU A 131 11.92 11.27 -2.48
CA GLU A 131 12.70 12.46 -2.17
C GLU A 131 12.24 13.11 -0.87
N ILE A 132 10.94 13.34 -0.71
CA ILE A 132 10.37 13.95 0.50
C ILE A 132 10.59 13.04 1.72
N TYR A 133 10.39 11.73 1.57
CA TYR A 133 10.55 10.81 2.69
C TYR A 133 12.02 10.72 3.15
N PHE A 134 12.94 10.63 2.21
CA PHE A 134 14.38 10.70 2.49
C PHE A 134 14.75 11.98 3.22
N GLN A 135 14.36 13.14 2.69
CA GLN A 135 14.64 14.46 3.27
C GLN A 135 14.04 14.61 4.66
N LEU A 136 12.84 14.09 4.91
CA LEU A 136 12.20 14.11 6.22
C LEU A 136 13.02 13.33 7.25
N ILE A 137 13.47 12.13 6.92
CA ILE A 137 14.30 11.31 7.82
C ILE A 137 15.65 11.99 8.06
N ARG A 138 16.25 12.59 7.02
CA ARG A 138 17.49 13.37 7.14
C ARG A 138 17.33 14.60 8.00
N TYR A 139 16.19 15.26 7.92
CA TYR A 139 15.88 16.46 8.70
C TYR A 139 15.56 16.14 10.15
N LEU A 140 14.68 15.19 10.39
CA LEU A 140 14.18 14.83 11.72
C LEU A 140 15.19 14.03 12.54
N LYS A 141 16.08 13.28 11.88
CA LYS A 141 17.10 12.42 12.50
C LYS A 141 16.52 11.56 13.63
N PRO A 142 15.44 10.78 13.34
CA PRO A 142 14.73 10.04 14.37
C PRO A 142 15.63 8.94 14.95
N LYS A 143 15.51 8.67 16.25
CA LYS A 143 16.15 7.51 16.90
C LYS A 143 15.44 6.21 16.57
N ASN A 144 14.13 6.29 16.35
CA ASN A 144 13.29 5.13 16.06
C ASN A 144 12.33 5.46 14.92
N ILE A 145 12.17 4.50 13.99
CA ILE A 145 11.16 4.53 12.95
C ILE A 145 10.31 3.27 13.10
N LEU A 146 9.00 3.42 13.13
CA LEU A 146 8.04 2.33 13.04
C LEU A 146 7.28 2.48 11.71
N GLU A 147 7.43 1.50 10.82
CA GLU A 147 6.77 1.46 9.53
C GLU A 147 5.68 0.39 9.54
N ILE A 148 4.49 0.75 9.09
CA ILE A 148 3.35 -0.16 8.94
C ILE A 148 3.14 -0.40 7.46
N GLY A 149 3.34 -1.64 7.02
CA GLY A 149 3.46 -1.97 5.62
C GLY A 149 4.84 -1.59 5.08
N SER A 150 5.57 -2.54 4.57
CA SER A 150 6.97 -2.35 4.16
C SER A 150 7.16 -2.64 2.68
N GLY A 151 8.09 -1.93 2.07
CA GLY A 151 8.34 -2.06 0.64
C GLY A 151 9.46 -1.16 0.16
N HIS A 152 9.29 -0.52 -0.98
CA HIS A 152 10.28 0.42 -1.52
C HIS A 152 10.50 1.63 -0.59
N SER A 153 9.50 2.03 0.19
CA SER A 153 9.64 3.06 1.24
C SER A 153 10.65 2.66 2.31
N THR A 154 10.69 1.39 2.69
CA THR A 154 11.69 0.84 3.63
C THR A 154 13.11 1.01 3.09
N LEU A 155 13.32 0.72 1.80
CA LEU A 155 14.64 0.82 1.19
C LEU A 155 15.16 2.26 1.18
N ILE A 156 14.33 3.22 0.81
CA ILE A 156 14.74 4.64 0.83
C ILE A 156 14.93 5.16 2.25
N ALA A 157 14.15 4.68 3.23
CA ALA A 157 14.37 5.01 4.64
C ALA A 157 15.73 4.51 5.12
N LEU A 158 16.12 3.30 4.75
CA LEU A 158 17.44 2.75 5.10
C LEU A 158 18.60 3.56 4.51
N GLU A 159 18.46 4.08 3.27
CA GLU A 159 19.46 5.00 2.70
C GLU A 159 19.58 6.30 3.51
N ALA A 160 18.44 6.87 3.93
CA ALA A 160 18.46 8.08 4.78
C ALA A 160 19.07 7.81 6.16
N ILE A 161 18.76 6.67 6.78
CA ILE A 161 19.32 6.22 8.06
C ILE A 161 20.84 6.05 7.94
N LYS A 162 21.29 5.37 6.89
CA LYS A 162 22.73 5.20 6.60
C LYS A 162 23.42 6.55 6.49
N ARG A 163 22.84 7.49 5.74
CA ARG A 163 23.39 8.82 5.57
C ARG A 163 23.43 9.62 6.89
N ASN A 164 22.40 9.51 7.75
CA ASN A 164 22.41 10.09 9.09
C ASN A 164 23.57 9.55 9.94
N LYS A 165 23.84 8.27 9.85
CA LYS A 165 24.95 7.66 10.57
C LYS A 165 26.31 8.15 10.06
N GLU A 166 26.49 8.17 8.74
CA GLU A 166 27.75 8.57 8.10
C GLU A 166 28.08 10.04 8.30
N VAL A 167 27.11 10.94 8.17
CA VAL A 167 27.34 12.39 8.18
C VAL A 167 27.18 12.98 9.58
N ASP A 168 26.18 12.53 10.31
CA ASP A 168 25.76 13.13 11.58
C ASP A 168 26.09 12.25 12.80
N GLY A 169 26.57 11.01 12.61
CA GLY A 169 26.84 10.05 13.67
C GLY A 169 25.60 9.57 14.42
N ILE A 170 24.42 9.70 13.82
CA ILE A 170 23.14 9.36 14.45
C ILE A 170 22.71 7.95 14.04
N GLU A 171 22.48 7.11 15.04
CA GLU A 171 21.93 5.77 14.83
C GLU A 171 20.42 5.78 14.98
N THR A 172 19.74 5.15 14.02
CA THR A 172 18.29 4.99 13.97
C THR A 172 17.95 3.51 13.97
N SER A 173 17.07 3.08 14.87
CA SER A 173 16.46 1.75 14.83
C SER A 173 15.18 1.80 14.00
N MET A 174 15.03 0.86 13.05
CA MET A 174 13.82 0.75 12.24
C MET A 174 13.12 -0.57 12.51
N THR A 175 11.81 -0.50 12.75
CA THR A 175 10.94 -1.66 12.95
C THR A 175 9.82 -1.62 11.91
N CYS A 176 9.63 -2.74 11.22
CA CYS A 176 8.64 -2.92 10.17
C CYS A 176 7.57 -3.92 10.63
N ILE A 177 6.30 -3.57 10.46
CA ILE A 177 5.16 -4.48 10.65
C ILE A 177 4.69 -4.87 9.26
N GLU A 178 5.03 -6.09 8.80
CA GLU A 178 4.74 -6.57 7.45
C GLU A 178 4.39 -8.07 7.48
N PRO A 179 3.09 -8.42 7.43
CA PRO A 179 2.67 -9.80 7.59
C PRO A 179 2.85 -10.69 6.35
N TYR A 180 2.87 -10.12 5.13
CA TYR A 180 2.60 -10.93 3.95
C TYR A 180 3.76 -11.02 2.95
N GLU A 181 4.41 -9.92 2.65
CA GLU A 181 5.26 -9.79 1.46
C GLU A 181 6.70 -9.42 1.78
N ASN A 182 7.49 -9.35 0.73
CA ASN A 182 8.87 -8.87 0.79
C ASN A 182 9.82 -9.74 1.62
N ASP A 183 10.05 -10.99 1.17
CA ASP A 183 11.03 -11.91 1.77
C ASP A 183 12.44 -11.33 1.84
N TRP A 184 12.73 -10.28 1.05
CA TRP A 184 14.00 -9.59 1.09
C TRP A 184 14.18 -8.72 2.35
N LEU A 185 13.09 -8.37 3.07
CA LEU A 185 13.18 -7.62 4.33
C LEU A 185 14.06 -8.32 5.36
N ASP A 186 14.04 -9.67 5.38
CA ASP A 186 14.88 -10.46 6.29
C ASP A 186 16.37 -10.35 5.98
N LYS A 187 16.72 -9.73 4.84
CA LYS A 187 18.11 -9.55 4.37
C LYS A 187 18.65 -8.13 4.56
N VAL A 188 17.80 -7.21 5.02
CA VAL A 188 18.17 -5.82 5.32
C VAL A 188 18.17 -5.56 6.82
N ASN A 189 18.82 -4.47 7.24
CA ASN A 189 18.98 -4.17 8.66
C ASN A 189 17.76 -3.48 9.28
N VAL A 190 16.69 -4.25 9.45
CA VAL A 190 15.45 -3.80 10.12
C VAL A 190 14.95 -4.86 11.10
N ASN A 191 14.20 -4.44 12.11
CA ASN A 191 13.45 -5.37 12.95
C ASN A 191 12.10 -5.65 12.28
N ILE A 192 11.74 -6.92 12.09
CA ILE A 192 10.51 -7.29 11.39
C ILE A 192 9.53 -7.98 12.32
N LEU A 193 8.28 -7.54 12.28
CA LEU A 193 7.14 -8.18 12.90
C LEU A 193 6.25 -8.75 11.79
N ARG A 194 6.25 -10.08 11.67
CA ARG A 194 5.44 -10.82 10.68
C ARG A 194 4.04 -11.06 11.20
N GLU A 195 3.34 -9.98 11.52
CA GLU A 195 1.97 -10.00 12.02
C GLU A 195 1.18 -8.82 11.46
N THR A 196 -0.15 -8.92 11.49
CA THR A 196 -0.99 -7.79 11.09
C THR A 196 -1.04 -6.73 12.18
N ILE A 197 -1.29 -5.48 11.79
CA ILE A 197 -1.35 -4.34 12.70
C ILE A 197 -2.36 -4.55 13.84
N GLU A 198 -3.49 -5.22 13.56
CA GLU A 198 -4.55 -5.52 14.53
C GLU A 198 -4.09 -6.48 15.62
N ASN A 199 -3.12 -7.33 15.33
CA ASN A 199 -2.57 -8.31 16.26
C ASN A 199 -1.32 -7.81 16.99
N THR A 200 -0.77 -6.67 16.56
CA THR A 200 0.45 -6.12 17.14
C THR A 200 0.22 -5.52 18.53
N ASN A 201 1.03 -5.93 19.49
CA ASN A 201 0.99 -5.36 20.83
C ASN A 201 1.77 -4.03 20.90
N PHE A 202 1.08 -2.92 20.67
CA PHE A 202 1.68 -1.57 20.63
C PHE A 202 2.28 -1.09 21.96
N LYS A 203 1.98 -1.72 23.10
CA LYS A 203 2.53 -1.28 24.40
C LYS A 203 4.05 -1.24 24.40
N ASN A 204 4.69 -2.10 23.62
CA ASN A 204 6.14 -2.15 23.48
C ASN A 204 6.70 -0.99 22.62
N TYR A 205 5.86 -0.33 21.81
CA TYR A 205 6.23 0.72 20.86
C TYR A 205 5.75 2.12 21.26
N LEU A 206 4.74 2.20 22.17
CA LEU A 206 4.22 3.48 22.66
C LEU A 206 5.24 4.27 23.50
N ASN A 207 6.32 3.62 23.92
CA ASN A 207 7.44 4.28 24.62
C ASN A 207 8.48 4.89 23.67
N LEU A 208 8.15 5.06 22.39
CA LEU A 208 8.93 5.87 21.46
C LEU A 208 8.99 7.30 22.04
N LYS A 209 10.06 7.61 22.74
CA LYS A 209 10.24 8.95 23.35
C LYS A 209 10.20 9.98 22.23
N LYS A 210 9.40 11.02 22.42
CA LYS A 210 9.54 12.24 21.62
C LYS A 210 10.99 12.70 21.73
N ASN A 211 11.63 12.90 20.59
CA ASN A 211 12.92 13.58 20.51
C ASN A 211 12.75 15.06 20.90
#